data_80234f926b4703bcd919ea6092accb3c
#
_entry.id   80234f926b4703bcd919ea6092accb3c
#
_cell.length_a   1.000
_cell.length_b   1.000
_cell.length_c   1.000
_cell.angle_alpha   90.00
_cell.angle_beta   90.00
_cell.angle_gamma   90.00
#
_symmetry.space_group_name_H-M   'P 1'
#
loop_
_entity.id
_entity.type
_entity.pdbx_description
1 polymer ?
#
loop_
_entity_poly.entity_id
_entity_poly.type
_entity_poly.pdbx_seq_one_letter_code
_entity_poly.pdbx_strand_id
1 'polypeptide(L)'
;MPAVRILIVEDEPLIAEDLRGHLDELGYEVCCVCDNALDAMAEIAAQKPDLLLLDINLGDGADGVELAQKVNAKYRVPFIFVTSHSDKATLQRVKAVRPAGFIIKPFDENELRAQVEIALARFAGDMEATAAPTDAQRNDFVIADSIFIRDKGKLVKVPLDDIHYAEADDNYVTLY
;
A
#
# COMPACT_ATOMS: atom_id res chain seq x y z
N MET A 1 10.68 -15.99 -3.39
CA MET A 1 9.99 -14.82 -3.96
C MET A 1 9.93 -13.75 -2.89
N PRO A 2 10.17 -12.48 -3.22
CA PRO A 2 10.14 -11.41 -2.22
C PRO A 2 8.72 -11.26 -1.67
N ALA A 3 8.62 -11.07 -0.34
CA ALA A 3 7.36 -10.78 0.31
C ALA A 3 6.90 -9.35 -0.04
N VAL A 4 5.58 -9.11 -0.02
CA VAL A 4 5.03 -7.75 -0.13
C VAL A 4 5.42 -6.96 1.12
N ARG A 5 6.03 -5.80 0.93
CA ARG A 5 6.59 -4.96 2.00
C ARG A 5 5.61 -3.86 2.37
N ILE A 6 5.22 -3.83 3.63
CA ILE A 6 4.24 -2.88 4.17
C ILE A 6 4.92 -1.99 5.21
N LEU A 7 4.70 -0.68 5.12
CA LEU A 7 5.12 0.28 6.13
C LEU A 7 3.88 0.77 6.90
N ILE A 8 3.97 0.78 8.22
CA ILE A 8 2.92 1.23 9.12
C ILE A 8 3.27 2.61 9.68
N VAL A 9 2.30 3.53 9.71
CA VAL A 9 2.41 4.83 10.39
C VAL A 9 1.28 4.92 11.39
N GLU A 10 1.62 4.75 12.66
CA GLU A 10 0.69 4.62 13.79
C GLU A 10 1.38 5.06 15.07
N ASP A 11 0.84 6.05 15.78
CA ASP A 11 1.43 6.59 17.00
C ASP A 11 1.05 5.82 18.28
N GLU A 12 0.02 4.96 18.21
CA GLU A 12 -0.36 4.07 19.31
C GLU A 12 0.42 2.74 19.22
N PRO A 13 1.41 2.46 20.12
CA PRO A 13 2.26 1.29 19.99
C PRO A 13 1.50 -0.05 20.04
N LEU A 14 0.39 -0.12 20.78
CA LEU A 14 -0.41 -1.34 20.87
C LEU A 14 -1.14 -1.64 19.55
N ILE A 15 -1.64 -0.61 18.88
CA ILE A 15 -2.30 -0.74 17.57
C ILE A 15 -1.26 -1.11 16.50
N ALA A 16 -0.09 -0.47 16.54
CA ALA A 16 1.00 -0.77 15.61
C ALA A 16 1.47 -2.23 15.73
N GLU A 17 1.57 -2.75 16.95
CA GLU A 17 1.95 -4.14 17.19
C GLU A 17 0.86 -5.13 16.76
N ASP A 18 -0.42 -4.80 16.97
CA ASP A 18 -1.56 -5.60 16.52
C ASP A 18 -1.59 -5.68 14.97
N LEU A 19 -1.43 -4.55 14.29
CA LEU A 19 -1.29 -4.51 12.82
C LEU A 19 -0.14 -5.37 12.34
N ARG A 20 1.03 -5.24 12.96
CA ARG A 20 2.21 -6.04 12.65
C ARG A 20 1.93 -7.53 12.79
N GLY A 21 1.36 -7.95 13.93
CA GLY A 21 1.03 -9.36 14.20
C GLY A 21 0.14 -9.95 13.12
N HIS A 22 -0.96 -9.29 12.79
CA HIS A 22 -1.86 -9.73 11.72
C HIS A 22 -1.19 -9.79 10.34
N LEU A 23 -0.38 -8.79 9.98
CA LEU A 23 0.32 -8.78 8.71
C LEU A 23 1.36 -9.91 8.60
N ASP A 24 2.10 -10.18 9.68
CA ASP A 24 3.08 -11.27 9.75
C ASP A 24 2.38 -12.65 9.61
N GLU A 25 1.22 -12.85 10.27
CA GLU A 25 0.39 -14.06 10.15
C GLU A 25 -0.12 -14.25 8.70
N LEU A 26 -0.47 -13.17 8.02
CA LEU A 26 -0.87 -13.17 6.61
C LEU A 26 0.30 -13.38 5.63
N GLY A 27 1.55 -13.33 6.12
CA GLY A 27 2.76 -13.56 5.34
C GLY A 27 3.27 -12.33 4.59
N TYR A 28 2.87 -11.13 5.01
CA TYR A 28 3.46 -9.87 4.57
C TYR A 28 4.72 -9.54 5.38
N GLU A 29 5.59 -8.68 4.84
CA GLU A 29 6.76 -8.16 5.53
C GLU A 29 6.48 -6.74 6.02
N VAL A 30 6.45 -6.53 7.33
CA VAL A 30 6.41 -5.17 7.88
C VAL A 30 7.83 -4.60 7.88
N CYS A 31 8.15 -3.78 6.89
CA CYS A 31 9.49 -3.24 6.70
C CYS A 31 9.84 -2.11 7.68
N CYS A 32 8.84 -1.37 8.16
CA CYS A 32 9.03 -0.32 9.16
C CYS A 32 7.71 0.02 9.87
N VAL A 33 7.81 0.47 11.12
CA VAL A 33 6.74 1.10 11.89
C VAL A 33 7.23 2.49 12.29
N CYS A 34 6.50 3.53 11.93
CA CYS A 34 6.78 4.92 12.28
C CYS A 34 5.64 5.46 13.15
N ASP A 35 5.96 6.29 14.12
CA ASP A 35 5.00 6.94 15.01
C ASP A 35 4.69 8.39 14.61
N ASN A 36 5.35 8.89 13.57
CA ASN A 36 5.19 10.26 13.08
C ASN A 36 5.38 10.39 11.57
N ALA A 37 4.86 11.48 11.01
CA ALA A 37 4.90 11.73 9.56
C ALA A 37 6.30 12.04 9.01
N LEU A 38 7.22 12.59 9.82
CA LEU A 38 8.56 12.98 9.37
C LEU A 38 9.41 11.72 9.12
N ASP A 39 9.43 10.82 10.09
CA ASP A 39 10.16 9.55 9.99
C ASP A 39 9.55 8.67 8.91
N ALA A 40 8.20 8.65 8.80
CA ALA A 40 7.51 7.94 7.74
C ALA A 40 7.98 8.36 6.34
N MET A 41 8.13 9.66 6.08
CA MET A 41 8.63 10.15 4.77
C MET A 41 10.08 9.72 4.50
N ALA A 42 10.93 9.68 5.52
CA ALA A 42 12.31 9.22 5.38
C ALA A 42 12.36 7.71 5.09
N GLU A 43 11.58 6.92 5.85
CA GLU A 43 11.52 5.46 5.71
C GLU A 43 10.86 5.03 4.39
N ILE A 44 9.82 5.73 3.89
CA ILE A 44 9.24 5.47 2.56
C ILE A 44 10.31 5.60 1.48
N ALA A 45 11.17 6.63 1.56
CA ALA A 45 12.25 6.82 0.60
C ALA A 45 13.32 5.71 0.68
N ALA A 46 13.67 5.28 1.90
CA ALA A 46 14.71 4.29 2.16
C ALA A 46 14.24 2.86 1.89
N GLN A 47 13.07 2.50 2.39
CA GLN A 47 12.55 1.13 2.38
C GLN A 47 11.80 0.77 1.10
N LYS A 48 11.26 1.75 0.37
CA LYS A 48 10.44 1.56 -0.83
C LYS A 48 9.34 0.51 -0.62
N PRO A 49 8.39 0.74 0.31
CA PRO A 49 7.31 -0.21 0.58
C PRO A 49 6.38 -0.35 -0.62
N ASP A 50 5.67 -1.48 -0.67
CA ASP A 50 4.67 -1.77 -1.70
C ASP A 50 3.28 -1.24 -1.31
N LEU A 51 3.05 -1.03 0.01
CA LEU A 51 1.81 -0.51 0.58
C LEU A 51 2.10 0.24 1.88
N LEU A 52 1.30 1.27 2.16
CA LEU A 52 1.32 1.97 3.44
C LEU A 52 0.01 1.72 4.19
N LEU A 53 0.11 1.51 5.51
CA LEU A 53 -1.01 1.64 6.45
C LEU A 53 -0.81 2.91 7.25
N LEU A 54 -1.77 3.83 7.18
CA LEU A 54 -1.65 5.17 7.76
C LEU A 54 -2.78 5.41 8.75
N ASP A 55 -2.47 5.78 10.00
CA ASP A 55 -3.49 6.43 10.82
C ASP A 55 -3.69 7.87 10.35
N ILE A 56 -4.91 8.37 10.49
CA ILE A 56 -5.26 9.77 10.20
C ILE A 56 -4.71 10.69 11.29
N ASN A 57 -4.78 10.27 12.56
CA ASN A 57 -4.31 11.04 13.70
C ASN A 57 -2.98 10.48 14.19
N LEU A 58 -1.91 11.20 13.94
CA LEU A 58 -0.55 10.82 14.33
C LEU A 58 -0.07 11.70 15.48
N GLY A 59 -0.71 11.65 16.65
CA GLY A 59 -0.30 12.39 17.83
C GLY A 59 0.13 13.85 17.56
N ASP A 60 0.42 14.65 18.59
CA ASP A 60 0.99 16.01 18.52
C ASP A 60 0.51 16.94 17.38
N GLY A 61 -0.70 16.67 16.83
CA GLY A 61 -1.30 17.45 15.76
C GLY A 61 -0.80 17.12 14.34
N ALA A 62 0.01 16.10 14.17
CA ALA A 62 0.37 15.58 12.84
C ALA A 62 -0.83 14.88 12.20
N ASP A 63 -1.02 15.11 10.91
CA ASP A 63 -2.19 14.68 10.15
C ASP A 63 -1.78 13.65 9.06
N GLY A 64 -2.27 12.42 9.19
CA GLY A 64 -2.05 11.36 8.23
C GLY A 64 -2.59 11.67 6.83
N VAL A 65 -3.62 12.52 6.71
CA VAL A 65 -4.12 12.97 5.40
C VAL A 65 -3.12 13.91 4.73
N GLU A 66 -2.45 14.78 5.47
CA GLU A 66 -1.37 15.62 4.94
C GLU A 66 -0.15 14.77 4.53
N LEU A 67 0.18 13.74 5.32
CA LEU A 67 1.20 12.77 4.93
C LEU A 67 0.83 12.08 3.62
N ALA A 68 -0.40 11.60 3.47
CA ALA A 68 -0.90 10.97 2.25
C ALA A 68 -0.83 11.90 1.03
N GLN A 69 -1.11 13.22 1.19
CA GLN A 69 -0.92 14.21 0.13
C GLN A 69 0.53 14.30 -0.34
N LYS A 70 1.48 14.33 0.61
CA LYS A 70 2.92 14.37 0.30
C LYS A 70 3.39 13.08 -0.36
N VAL A 71 2.86 11.93 0.07
CA VAL A 71 3.13 10.64 -0.55
C VAL A 71 2.64 10.62 -1.99
N ASN A 72 1.39 11.01 -2.24
CA ASN A 72 0.83 11.08 -3.60
C ASN A 72 1.60 12.02 -4.53
N ALA A 73 2.13 13.13 -3.99
CA ALA A 73 2.89 14.10 -4.79
C ALA A 73 4.30 13.60 -5.18
N LYS A 74 4.89 12.69 -4.39
CA LYS A 74 6.30 12.32 -4.53
C LYS A 74 6.52 10.84 -4.89
N TYR A 75 5.60 9.97 -4.46
CA TYR A 75 5.73 8.52 -4.60
C TYR A 75 4.47 7.92 -5.24
N ARG A 76 4.65 6.84 -5.98
CA ARG A 76 3.54 6.02 -6.49
C ARG A 76 3.46 4.76 -5.64
N VAL A 77 2.91 4.88 -4.43
CA VAL A 77 2.68 3.77 -3.52
C VAL A 77 1.25 3.84 -3.01
N PRO A 78 0.47 2.74 -3.05
CA PRO A 78 -0.88 2.71 -2.52
C PRO A 78 -0.85 2.83 -1.00
N PHE A 79 -1.91 3.41 -0.43
CA PHE A 79 -2.08 3.48 1.01
C PHE A 79 -3.51 3.22 1.44
N ILE A 80 -3.66 2.64 2.62
CA ILE A 80 -4.91 2.38 3.31
C ILE A 80 -4.91 3.21 4.59
N PHE A 81 -6.01 3.90 4.87
CA PHE A 81 -6.18 4.51 6.20
C PHE A 81 -6.73 3.49 7.19
N VAL A 82 -6.13 3.46 8.40
CA VAL A 82 -6.59 2.65 9.54
C VAL A 82 -6.85 3.61 10.69
N THR A 83 -8.11 3.87 11.05
CA THR A 83 -8.43 4.94 11.98
C THR A 83 -9.68 4.68 12.81
N SER A 84 -9.74 5.29 14.01
CA SER A 84 -10.94 5.31 14.85
C SER A 84 -11.95 6.39 14.42
N HIS A 85 -11.56 7.32 13.53
CA HIS A 85 -12.34 8.49 13.17
C HIS A 85 -13.07 8.27 11.85
N SER A 86 -14.40 8.36 11.91
CA SER A 86 -15.30 8.22 10.75
C SER A 86 -16.26 9.41 10.60
N ASP A 87 -15.91 10.57 11.18
CA ASP A 87 -16.73 11.77 11.04
C ASP A 87 -16.75 12.29 9.59
N LYS A 88 -17.83 13.02 9.25
CA LYS A 88 -18.10 13.43 7.87
C LYS A 88 -17.05 14.37 7.29
N ALA A 89 -16.44 15.21 8.12
CA ALA A 89 -15.40 16.15 7.67
C ALA A 89 -14.11 15.42 7.34
N THR A 90 -13.68 14.51 8.20
CA THR A 90 -12.53 13.63 7.99
C THR A 90 -12.69 12.78 6.72
N LEU A 91 -13.86 12.16 6.52
CA LEU A 91 -14.15 11.38 5.32
C LEU A 91 -14.07 12.19 4.03
N GLN A 92 -14.46 13.47 4.03
CA GLN A 92 -14.30 14.34 2.85
C GLN A 92 -12.83 14.61 2.52
N ARG A 93 -12.00 14.83 3.53
CA ARG A 93 -10.55 15.05 3.36
C ARG A 93 -9.86 13.80 2.85
N VAL A 94 -10.20 12.64 3.43
CA VAL A 94 -9.70 11.32 3.01
C VAL A 94 -10.02 11.04 1.53
N LYS A 95 -11.24 11.31 1.07
CA LYS A 95 -11.62 11.10 -0.33
C LYS A 95 -10.77 11.93 -1.30
N ALA A 96 -10.34 13.12 -0.90
CA ALA A 96 -9.54 14.00 -1.76
C ALA A 96 -8.15 13.41 -2.08
N VAL A 97 -7.59 12.60 -1.20
CA VAL A 97 -6.27 11.96 -1.38
C VAL A 97 -6.34 10.58 -2.05
N ARG A 98 -7.53 10.11 -2.38
CA ARG A 98 -7.77 8.84 -3.12
C ARG A 98 -7.05 7.64 -2.50
N PRO A 99 -7.36 7.26 -1.25
CA PRO A 99 -6.78 6.07 -0.64
C PRO A 99 -7.18 4.81 -1.43
N ALA A 100 -6.33 3.80 -1.41
CA ALA A 100 -6.63 2.49 -1.98
C ALA A 100 -7.64 1.70 -1.12
N GLY A 101 -7.74 2.03 0.18
CA GLY A 101 -8.68 1.42 1.12
C GLY A 101 -8.86 2.24 2.39
N PHE A 102 -9.78 1.79 3.24
CA PHE A 102 -10.11 2.41 4.52
C PHE A 102 -10.56 1.33 5.52
N ILE A 103 -9.96 1.31 6.69
CA ILE A 103 -10.26 0.37 7.78
C ILE A 103 -10.63 1.18 9.02
N ILE A 104 -11.72 0.79 9.68
CA ILE A 104 -12.16 1.42 10.95
C ILE A 104 -11.71 0.54 12.12
N LYS A 105 -11.03 1.14 13.09
CA LYS A 105 -10.67 0.48 14.36
C LYS A 105 -11.92 0.31 15.25
N PRO A 106 -12.15 -0.84 15.91
CA PRO A 106 -11.34 -2.06 15.84
C PRO A 106 -11.58 -2.86 14.56
N PHE A 107 -10.57 -3.54 14.06
CA PHE A 107 -10.61 -4.38 12.87
C PHE A 107 -10.21 -5.82 13.20
N ASP A 108 -10.52 -6.75 12.32
CA ASP A 108 -10.05 -8.12 12.39
C ASP A 108 -9.08 -8.48 11.24
N GLU A 109 -8.44 -9.63 11.35
CA GLU A 109 -7.48 -10.13 10.35
C GLU A 109 -8.12 -10.25 8.95
N ASN A 110 -9.40 -10.68 8.86
CA ASN A 110 -10.06 -10.87 7.58
C ASN A 110 -10.33 -9.54 6.88
N GLU A 111 -10.73 -8.51 7.63
CA GLU A 111 -10.93 -7.17 7.11
C GLU A 111 -9.60 -6.57 6.62
N LEU A 112 -8.55 -6.68 7.44
CA LEU A 112 -7.21 -6.21 7.07
C LEU A 112 -6.71 -6.90 5.80
N ARG A 113 -6.81 -8.23 5.73
CA ARG A 113 -6.43 -9.01 4.56
C ARG A 113 -7.19 -8.57 3.30
N ALA A 114 -8.51 -8.46 3.40
CA ALA A 114 -9.34 -8.08 2.26
C ALA A 114 -8.97 -6.70 1.72
N GLN A 115 -8.77 -5.72 2.60
CA GLN A 115 -8.39 -4.37 2.21
C GLN A 115 -6.99 -4.31 1.58
N VAL A 116 -6.01 -5.02 2.14
CA VAL A 116 -4.65 -5.10 1.59
C VAL A 116 -4.67 -5.73 0.19
N GLU A 117 -5.35 -6.87 0.02
CA GLU A 117 -5.45 -7.55 -1.28
C GLU A 117 -6.15 -6.69 -2.34
N ILE A 118 -7.24 -6.01 -1.97
CA ILE A 118 -7.96 -5.11 -2.90
C ILE A 118 -7.07 -3.92 -3.29
N ALA A 119 -6.37 -3.31 -2.33
CA ALA A 119 -5.51 -2.16 -2.58
C ALA A 119 -4.38 -2.50 -3.56
N LEU A 120 -3.69 -3.62 -3.33
CA LEU A 120 -2.61 -4.07 -4.20
C LEU A 120 -3.10 -4.47 -5.59
N ALA A 121 -4.24 -5.18 -5.67
CA ALA A 121 -4.82 -5.58 -6.96
C ALA A 121 -5.25 -4.37 -7.81
N ARG A 122 -5.88 -3.36 -7.20
CA ARG A 122 -6.26 -2.12 -7.91
C ARG A 122 -5.05 -1.35 -8.38
N PHE A 123 -4.05 -1.22 -7.54
CA PHE A 123 -2.83 -0.50 -7.90
C PHE A 123 -2.10 -1.17 -9.07
N ALA A 124 -2.03 -2.50 -9.09
CA ALA A 124 -1.48 -3.25 -10.23
C ALA A 124 -2.29 -3.00 -11.52
N GLY A 125 -3.63 -3.02 -11.46
CA GLY A 125 -4.50 -2.76 -12.61
C GLY A 125 -4.41 -1.32 -13.13
N ASP A 126 -4.28 -0.32 -12.25
CA ASP A 126 -4.07 1.08 -12.64
C ASP A 126 -2.70 1.30 -13.33
N MET A 127 -1.71 0.48 -12.98
CA MET A 127 -0.40 0.48 -13.65
C MET A 127 -0.48 -0.07 -15.07
N GLU A 128 -1.27 -1.11 -15.32
CA GLU A 128 -1.50 -1.66 -16.67
C GLU A 128 -2.29 -0.68 -17.55
N ALA A 129 -3.27 0.01 -17.01
CA ALA A 129 -4.07 1.00 -17.75
C ALA A 129 -3.25 2.25 -18.16
N THR A 130 -2.18 2.58 -17.45
CA THR A 130 -1.27 3.70 -17.80
C THR A 130 -0.14 3.31 -18.73
N ALA A 131 0.03 2.03 -19.04
CA ALA A 131 1.04 1.52 -19.97
C ALA A 131 0.64 1.62 -21.47
N ALA A 132 -0.55 2.16 -21.80
CA ALA A 132 -0.88 2.49 -23.19
C ALA A 132 -0.08 3.73 -23.64
N PRO A 133 0.58 3.72 -24.83
CA PRO A 133 1.52 4.77 -25.19
C PRO A 133 0.79 6.05 -25.61
N THR A 134 0.89 7.09 -24.80
CA THR A 134 0.71 8.47 -25.25
C THR A 134 1.99 9.25 -25.00
N ASP A 135 2.63 9.60 -26.12
CA ASP A 135 3.76 10.56 -26.18
C ASP A 135 3.34 11.88 -25.51
N ALA A 136 3.87 12.17 -24.36
CA ALA A 136 4.26 13.49 -23.89
C ALA A 136 4.61 13.49 -22.40
N GLN A 137 5.80 13.96 -22.09
CA GLN A 137 6.33 14.38 -20.79
C GLN A 137 6.84 13.27 -19.86
N ARG A 138 8.12 12.92 -20.09
CA ARG A 138 8.99 12.27 -19.11
C ARG A 138 9.22 13.20 -17.92
N ASN A 139 8.45 12.99 -16.86
CA ASN A 139 8.92 13.25 -15.51
C ASN A 139 9.38 11.92 -14.93
N ASP A 140 10.52 11.90 -14.26
CA ASP A 140 11.10 10.71 -13.62
C ASP A 140 10.15 10.13 -12.56
N PHE A 141 9.19 9.34 -13.02
CA PHE A 141 8.36 8.49 -12.15
C PHE A 141 9.11 7.17 -12.01
N VAL A 142 9.34 6.75 -10.77
CA VAL A 142 9.77 5.39 -10.48
C VAL A 142 8.68 4.46 -11.03
N ILE A 143 8.96 3.82 -12.14
CA ILE A 143 8.09 2.79 -12.73
C ILE A 143 8.05 1.66 -11.70
N ALA A 144 6.86 1.19 -11.34
CA ALA A 144 6.75 -0.03 -10.55
C ALA A 144 7.46 -1.14 -11.34
N ASP A 145 8.44 -1.73 -10.71
CA ASP A 145 9.31 -2.76 -11.28
C ASP A 145 8.77 -4.18 -11.07
N SER A 146 7.53 -4.31 -10.62
CA SER A 146 6.97 -5.58 -10.14
C SER A 146 5.46 -5.67 -10.36
N ILE A 147 4.96 -6.88 -10.55
CA ILE A 147 3.53 -7.20 -10.52
C ILE A 147 3.19 -8.03 -9.27
N PHE A 148 1.91 -8.02 -8.89
CA PHE A 148 1.40 -8.81 -7.77
C PHE A 148 0.51 -9.92 -8.31
N ILE A 149 0.89 -11.16 -8.02
CA ILE A 149 0.13 -12.35 -8.44
C ILE A 149 -0.33 -13.14 -7.22
N ARG A 150 -1.43 -13.90 -7.37
CA ARG A 150 -1.90 -14.80 -6.33
C ARG A 150 -1.37 -16.21 -6.60
N ASP A 151 -0.49 -16.70 -5.72
CA ASP A 151 -0.03 -18.09 -5.71
C ASP A 151 -0.46 -18.78 -4.42
N LYS A 152 -1.19 -19.89 -4.54
CA LYS A 152 -1.69 -20.73 -3.43
C LYS A 152 -2.39 -19.93 -2.31
N GLY A 153 -3.17 -18.91 -2.70
CA GLY A 153 -3.95 -18.08 -1.78
C GLY A 153 -3.17 -16.94 -1.12
N LYS A 154 -1.87 -16.79 -1.40
CA LYS A 154 -1.05 -15.66 -0.94
C LYS A 154 -0.75 -14.71 -2.08
N LEU A 155 -0.71 -13.41 -1.78
CA LEU A 155 -0.26 -12.41 -2.74
C LEU A 155 1.27 -12.40 -2.78
N VAL A 156 1.83 -12.53 -3.97
CA VAL A 156 3.28 -12.59 -4.19
C VAL A 156 3.69 -11.49 -5.15
N LYS A 157 4.72 -10.75 -4.78
CA LYS A 157 5.35 -9.76 -5.64
C LYS A 157 6.33 -10.44 -6.60
N VAL A 158 6.21 -10.18 -7.90
CA VAL A 158 7.12 -10.67 -8.93
C VAL A 158 7.74 -9.48 -9.65
N PRO A 159 9.07 -9.28 -9.57
CA PRO A 159 9.78 -8.26 -10.33
C PRO A 159 9.58 -8.49 -11.84
N LEU A 160 9.37 -7.41 -12.60
CA LEU A 160 9.20 -7.51 -14.07
C LEU A 160 10.45 -8.08 -14.75
N ASP A 161 11.63 -7.80 -14.21
CA ASP A 161 12.90 -8.32 -14.72
C ASP A 161 13.05 -9.84 -14.56
N ASP A 162 12.29 -10.44 -13.64
CA ASP A 162 12.28 -11.90 -13.42
C ASP A 162 11.27 -12.62 -14.33
N ILE A 163 10.46 -11.88 -15.10
CA ILE A 163 9.47 -12.44 -16.01
C ILE A 163 10.06 -12.50 -17.42
N HIS A 164 10.35 -13.71 -17.90
CA HIS A 164 10.87 -13.90 -19.26
C HIS A 164 9.76 -13.94 -20.30
N TYR A 165 8.65 -14.60 -19.99
CA TYR A 165 7.44 -14.59 -20.80
C TYR A 165 6.21 -15.01 -19.97
N ALA A 166 5.02 -14.68 -20.47
CA ALA A 166 3.75 -15.04 -19.86
C ALA A 166 2.92 -15.83 -20.88
N GLU A 167 2.34 -16.94 -20.45
CA GLU A 167 1.45 -17.76 -21.27
C GLU A 167 0.03 -17.72 -20.67
N ALA A 168 -0.94 -17.35 -21.47
CA ALA A 168 -2.34 -17.31 -21.06
C ALA A 168 -3.03 -18.63 -21.47
N ASP A 169 -3.70 -19.28 -20.51
CA ASP A 169 -4.50 -20.48 -20.72
C ASP A 169 -5.87 -20.29 -20.04
N ASP A 170 -6.90 -20.01 -20.85
CA ASP A 170 -8.28 -19.71 -20.45
C ASP A 170 -8.40 -18.67 -19.31
N ASN A 171 -8.43 -19.13 -18.06
CA ASN A 171 -8.61 -18.29 -16.87
C ASN A 171 -7.32 -18.12 -16.05
N TYR A 172 -6.19 -18.60 -16.52
CA TYR A 172 -4.92 -18.57 -15.81
C TYR A 172 -3.81 -17.97 -16.66
N VAL A 173 -2.85 -17.34 -15.99
CA VAL A 173 -1.60 -16.88 -16.61
C VAL A 173 -0.45 -17.55 -15.90
N THR A 174 0.43 -18.20 -16.66
CA THR A 174 1.66 -18.80 -16.15
C THR A 174 2.81 -17.86 -16.50
N LEU A 175 3.64 -17.53 -15.50
CA LEU A 175 4.85 -16.73 -15.65
C LEU A 175 6.09 -17.63 -15.64
N TYR A 176 7.04 -17.32 -16.50
CA TYR A 176 8.31 -18.04 -16.64
C TYR A 176 9.48 -17.08 -16.53
#